data_0fe341db8701b95307d23b6cb66b133a
#
_entry.id   0fe341db8701b95307d23b6cb66b133a
#
_cell.length_a   1.000
_cell.length_b   1.000
_cell.length_c   1.000
_cell.angle_alpha   90.00
_cell.angle_beta   90.00
_cell.angle_gamma   90.00
#
_symmetry.space_group_name_H-M   'P 1'
#
loop_
_entity.id
_entity.type
_entity.pdbx_description
1 polymer ?
#
loop_
_entity_poly.entity_id
_entity_poly.type
_entity_poly.pdbx_seq_one_letter_code
_entity_poly.pdbx_strand_id
1 'polypeptide(L)'
;MGIGMSQWRSSWASVQGTSHVESNQPCQDACRCEQFLTSSGEEFMVLVASDGAGSASLSQEGSQAVCRVLIEKFTRLFEEGWTLERMTQKYAQFLLRYTAVLVKRLAKTQALPEREFAATLLFAIVGRESAAFLQLGDGAIVINSEDGYRPVFWPQSGEYANMTYFVTDKAAVENLQFSYVTEAVTEIALFTDGIQGLALKYETKTAHAPFFRPFFEHL
;
A
#
# COMPACT_ATOMS: atom_id res chain seq x y z
N MET A 1 30.81 -13.99 10.25
CA MET A 1 30.00 -13.30 9.25
C MET A 1 29.15 -12.31 10.02
N GLY A 2 29.46 -11.00 9.95
CA GLY A 2 28.64 -9.98 10.59
C GLY A 2 27.30 -9.93 9.88
N ILE A 3 26.22 -10.07 10.64
CA ILE A 3 24.88 -9.74 10.16
C ILE A 3 24.93 -8.22 9.94
N GLY A 4 25.01 -7.79 8.67
CA GLY A 4 24.93 -6.38 8.34
C GLY A 4 23.62 -5.85 8.94
N MET A 5 23.68 -4.73 9.67
CA MET A 5 22.47 -4.07 10.12
C MET A 5 21.67 -3.67 8.89
N SER A 6 20.37 -3.97 8.89
CA SER A 6 19.47 -3.57 7.81
C SER A 6 19.61 -2.06 7.54
N GLN A 7 19.65 -1.70 6.27
CA GLN A 7 19.71 -0.30 5.83
C GLN A 7 18.40 0.45 6.15
N TRP A 8 17.27 -0.28 6.29
CA TRP A 8 15.95 0.27 6.48
C TRP A 8 15.49 0.19 7.93
N ARG A 9 14.84 1.25 8.38
CA ARG A 9 14.07 1.26 9.62
C ARG A 9 12.61 1.50 9.25
N SER A 10 11.68 0.83 9.95
CA SER A 10 10.27 0.91 9.64
C SER A 10 9.41 0.93 10.89
N SER A 11 8.32 1.67 10.82
CA SER A 11 7.27 1.68 11.82
C SER A 11 5.92 1.69 11.11
N TRP A 12 4.95 0.95 11.62
CA TRP A 12 3.60 0.94 11.07
C TRP A 12 2.58 0.75 12.17
N ALA A 13 1.40 1.33 11.99
CA ALA A 13 0.26 1.17 12.88
C ALA A 13 -1.04 1.34 12.08
N SER A 14 -2.06 0.59 12.47
CA SER A 14 -3.44 0.83 12.08
C SER A 14 -4.24 1.06 13.35
N VAL A 15 -4.89 2.21 13.44
CA VAL A 15 -5.59 2.65 14.65
C VAL A 15 -7.02 2.99 14.30
N GLN A 16 -7.95 2.45 15.08
CA GLN A 16 -9.37 2.71 14.92
C GLN A 16 -9.67 4.20 15.11
N GLY A 17 -10.33 4.80 14.11
CA GLY A 17 -10.76 6.20 14.19
C GLY A 17 -11.83 6.44 15.25
N THR A 18 -11.90 7.66 15.80
CA THR A 18 -12.85 8.01 16.88
C THR A 18 -14.31 7.79 16.46
N SER A 19 -14.68 8.09 15.21
CA SER A 19 -16.03 7.82 14.67
C SER A 19 -16.36 6.32 14.63
N HIS A 20 -15.39 5.46 14.37
CA HIS A 20 -15.58 3.99 14.41
C HIS A 20 -15.71 3.48 15.85
N VAL A 21 -14.99 4.09 16.80
CA VAL A 21 -15.16 3.79 18.24
C VAL A 21 -16.58 4.14 18.68
N GLU A 22 -17.07 5.33 18.34
CA GLU A 22 -18.44 5.80 18.69
C GLU A 22 -19.54 4.94 18.06
N SER A 23 -19.33 4.46 16.83
CA SER A 23 -20.28 3.59 16.12
C SER A 23 -20.08 2.10 16.36
N ASN A 24 -19.14 1.72 17.24
CA ASN A 24 -18.76 0.34 17.52
C ASN A 24 -18.40 -0.47 16.27
N GLN A 25 -17.77 0.19 15.29
CA GLN A 25 -17.23 -0.44 14.08
C GLN A 25 -15.75 -0.81 14.29
N PRO A 26 -15.26 -1.91 13.75
CA PRO A 26 -13.85 -2.29 13.86
C PRO A 26 -12.94 -1.31 13.10
N CYS A 27 -11.63 -1.37 13.35
CA CYS A 27 -10.65 -0.75 12.47
C CYS A 27 -10.67 -1.47 11.13
N GLN A 28 -11.07 -0.76 10.07
CA GLN A 28 -11.22 -1.33 8.72
C GLN A 28 -9.93 -1.22 7.91
N ASP A 29 -8.98 -0.39 8.35
CA ASP A 29 -7.66 -0.26 7.75
C ASP A 29 -6.72 -1.39 8.17
N ALA A 30 -5.80 -1.73 7.28
CA ALA A 30 -4.71 -2.64 7.56
C ALA A 30 -3.41 -2.15 6.92
N CYS A 31 -2.28 -2.45 7.56
CA CYS A 31 -0.96 -2.22 6.98
C CYS A 31 0.01 -3.32 7.38
N ARG A 32 1.04 -3.53 6.56
CA ARG A 32 2.18 -4.41 6.81
C ARG A 32 3.42 -3.89 6.14
N CYS A 33 4.56 -4.16 6.79
CA CYS A 33 5.87 -3.87 6.26
C CYS A 33 6.80 -5.04 6.57
N GLU A 34 7.52 -5.53 5.57
CA GLU A 34 8.49 -6.62 5.71
C GLU A 34 9.77 -6.28 4.95
N GLN A 35 10.89 -6.69 5.55
CA GLN A 35 12.21 -6.53 4.95
C GLN A 35 12.71 -7.89 4.47
N PHE A 36 13.30 -7.88 3.29
CA PHE A 36 13.80 -9.09 2.63
C PHE A 36 15.27 -8.92 2.26
N LEU A 37 16.06 -9.94 2.55
CA LEU A 37 17.42 -10.07 2.08
C LEU A 37 17.48 -11.22 1.06
N THR A 38 17.83 -10.90 -0.17
CA THR A 38 17.98 -11.91 -1.21
C THR A 38 19.26 -12.74 -1.01
N SER A 39 19.35 -13.88 -1.67
CA SER A 39 20.56 -14.70 -1.68
C SER A 39 21.78 -13.98 -2.30
N SER A 40 21.55 -12.95 -3.13
CA SER A 40 22.60 -12.07 -3.67
C SER A 40 23.07 -10.99 -2.68
N GLY A 41 22.43 -10.87 -1.51
CA GLY A 41 22.75 -9.85 -0.51
C GLY A 41 22.06 -8.50 -0.76
N GLU A 42 21.08 -8.46 -1.66
CA GLU A 42 20.28 -7.27 -1.95
C GLU A 42 19.11 -7.16 -0.97
N GLU A 43 18.93 -5.98 -0.39
CA GLU A 43 17.85 -5.71 0.55
C GLU A 43 16.67 -5.03 -0.16
N PHE A 44 15.47 -5.53 0.15
CA PHE A 44 14.21 -4.90 -0.27
C PHE A 44 13.29 -4.68 0.93
N MET A 45 12.54 -3.59 0.89
CA MET A 45 11.44 -3.36 1.81
C MET A 45 10.13 -3.39 1.02
N VAL A 46 9.18 -4.20 1.48
CA VAL A 46 7.83 -4.28 0.94
C VAL A 46 6.85 -3.68 1.93
N LEU A 47 6.10 -2.68 1.48
CA LEU A 47 5.10 -1.99 2.28
C LEU A 47 3.74 -2.16 1.62
N VAL A 48 2.73 -2.42 2.42
CA VAL A 48 1.34 -2.52 1.98
C VAL A 48 0.44 -1.80 2.97
N ALA A 49 -0.47 -0.98 2.47
CA ALA A 49 -1.57 -0.44 3.25
C ALA A 49 -2.87 -0.59 2.44
N SER A 50 -3.97 -0.75 3.14
CA SER A 50 -5.28 -0.98 2.53
C SER A 50 -6.36 -0.44 3.45
N ASP A 51 -7.27 0.34 2.90
CA ASP A 51 -8.44 0.88 3.55
C ASP A 51 -9.65 0.03 3.18
N GLY A 52 -10.38 -0.42 4.16
CA GLY A 52 -11.59 -1.21 3.98
C GLY A 52 -12.82 -0.30 3.82
N ALA A 53 -13.60 -0.52 2.76
CA ALA A 53 -14.77 0.29 2.48
C ALA A 53 -15.73 0.38 3.68
N GLY A 54 -16.03 1.58 4.15
CA GLY A 54 -16.92 1.80 5.31
C GLY A 54 -18.35 1.28 5.14
N SER A 55 -18.78 1.05 3.90
CA SER A 55 -20.10 0.46 3.57
C SER A 55 -20.11 -1.06 3.52
N ALA A 56 -18.96 -1.72 3.60
CA ALA A 56 -18.81 -3.16 3.49
C ALA A 56 -18.68 -3.81 4.88
N SER A 57 -19.45 -4.86 5.13
CA SER A 57 -19.58 -5.48 6.46
C SER A 57 -18.32 -6.21 6.93
N LEU A 58 -17.46 -6.67 6.02
CA LEU A 58 -16.23 -7.41 6.28
C LEU A 58 -15.01 -6.74 5.62
N SER A 59 -15.06 -5.43 5.46
CA SER A 59 -13.95 -4.68 4.86
C SER A 59 -12.63 -4.77 5.65
N GLN A 60 -12.71 -4.91 6.97
CA GLN A 60 -11.55 -5.23 7.81
C GLN A 60 -10.86 -6.52 7.36
N GLU A 61 -11.63 -7.59 7.10
CA GLU A 61 -11.07 -8.85 6.60
C GLU A 61 -10.52 -8.68 5.18
N GLY A 62 -11.17 -7.85 4.37
CA GLY A 62 -10.74 -7.48 3.03
C GLY A 62 -9.38 -6.80 3.03
N SER A 63 -9.22 -5.71 3.78
CA SER A 63 -7.96 -4.96 3.90
C SER A 63 -6.83 -5.81 4.48
N GLN A 64 -7.10 -6.60 5.51
CA GLN A 64 -6.14 -7.55 6.07
C GLN A 64 -5.72 -8.63 5.07
N ALA A 65 -6.67 -9.13 4.26
CA ALA A 65 -6.37 -10.11 3.21
C ALA A 65 -5.49 -9.51 2.11
N VAL A 66 -5.76 -8.27 1.67
CA VAL A 66 -4.92 -7.54 0.70
C VAL A 66 -3.47 -7.45 1.19
N CYS A 67 -3.27 -6.98 2.42
CA CYS A 67 -1.93 -6.85 3.00
C CYS A 67 -1.22 -8.20 3.11
N ARG A 68 -1.89 -9.20 3.67
CA ARG A 68 -1.33 -10.55 3.86
C ARG A 68 -0.92 -11.20 2.54
N VAL A 69 -1.82 -11.18 1.55
CA VAL A 69 -1.61 -11.84 0.25
C VAL A 69 -0.37 -11.30 -0.46
N LEU A 70 -0.16 -9.99 -0.42
CA LEU A 70 0.98 -9.37 -1.08
C LEU A 70 2.29 -9.66 -0.36
N ILE A 71 2.32 -9.56 0.96
CA ILE A 71 3.52 -9.92 1.74
C ILE A 71 3.90 -11.39 1.50
N GLU A 72 2.96 -12.33 1.65
CA GLU A 72 3.21 -13.76 1.40
C GLU A 72 3.66 -14.04 -0.04
N LYS A 73 3.13 -13.30 -1.02
CA LYS A 73 3.55 -13.44 -2.41
C LYS A 73 4.99 -13.02 -2.60
N PHE A 74 5.40 -11.87 -2.04
CA PHE A 74 6.77 -11.37 -2.17
C PHE A 74 7.77 -12.18 -1.35
N THR A 75 7.39 -12.72 -0.19
CA THR A 75 8.22 -13.68 0.56
C THR A 75 8.67 -14.82 -0.36
N ARG A 76 7.73 -15.49 -1.03
CA ARG A 76 8.05 -16.60 -1.95
C ARG A 76 8.85 -16.15 -3.17
N LEU A 77 8.52 -14.98 -3.74
CA LEU A 77 9.23 -14.46 -4.91
C LEU A 77 10.70 -14.19 -4.61
N PHE A 78 11.01 -13.62 -3.45
CA PHE A 78 12.41 -13.38 -3.07
C PHE A 78 13.16 -14.68 -2.77
N GLU A 79 12.51 -15.68 -2.15
CA GLU A 79 13.07 -17.04 -2.00
C GLU A 79 13.39 -17.67 -3.35
N GLU A 80 12.59 -17.41 -4.40
CA GLU A 80 12.77 -17.87 -5.77
C GLU A 80 13.74 -16.99 -6.60
N GLY A 81 14.38 -15.99 -6.01
CA GLY A 81 15.32 -15.09 -6.69
C GLY A 81 14.67 -14.08 -7.63
N TRP A 82 13.45 -13.64 -7.31
CA TRP A 82 12.80 -12.56 -8.05
C TRP A 82 13.53 -11.23 -7.81
N THR A 83 13.60 -10.41 -8.85
CA THR A 83 14.28 -9.10 -8.81
C THR A 83 13.31 -7.97 -9.19
N LEU A 84 13.61 -6.75 -8.71
CA LEU A 84 12.70 -5.61 -8.85
C LEU A 84 12.48 -5.16 -10.31
N GLU A 85 13.45 -5.39 -11.19
CA GLU A 85 13.34 -5.08 -12.64
C GLU A 85 12.19 -5.86 -13.32
N ARG A 86 11.73 -6.95 -12.72
CA ARG A 86 10.57 -7.69 -13.19
C ARG A 86 9.24 -7.00 -12.90
N MET A 87 9.27 -5.92 -12.06
CA MET A 87 8.08 -5.14 -11.75
C MET A 87 7.72 -4.22 -12.92
N THR A 88 6.86 -4.70 -13.78
CA THR A 88 6.32 -3.97 -14.93
C THR A 88 4.84 -3.65 -14.74
N GLN A 89 4.28 -2.77 -15.57
CA GLN A 89 2.83 -2.51 -15.60
C GLN A 89 2.00 -3.80 -15.72
N LYS A 90 2.43 -4.73 -16.58
CA LYS A 90 1.74 -6.03 -16.75
C LYS A 90 1.82 -6.88 -15.48
N TYR A 91 2.95 -6.86 -14.81
CA TYR A 91 3.12 -7.59 -13.55
C TYR A 91 2.31 -6.95 -12.41
N ALA A 92 2.26 -5.63 -12.35
CA ALA A 92 1.39 -4.90 -11.41
C ALA A 92 -0.10 -5.27 -11.59
N GLN A 93 -0.58 -5.30 -12.83
CA GLN A 93 -1.93 -5.76 -13.15
C GLN A 93 -2.16 -7.23 -12.78
N PHE A 94 -1.15 -8.09 -12.98
CA PHE A 94 -1.21 -9.48 -12.53
C PHE A 94 -1.32 -9.57 -11.00
N LEU A 95 -0.53 -8.80 -10.24
CA LEU A 95 -0.60 -8.77 -8.78
C LEU A 95 -1.97 -8.33 -8.28
N LEU A 96 -2.55 -7.30 -8.89
CA LEU A 96 -3.90 -6.86 -8.54
C LEU A 96 -4.94 -7.96 -8.79
N ARG A 97 -4.92 -8.59 -9.98
CA ARG A 97 -5.83 -9.71 -10.28
C ARG A 97 -5.63 -10.89 -9.32
N TYR A 98 -4.39 -11.23 -9.01
CA TYR A 98 -4.05 -12.29 -8.06
C TYR A 98 -4.64 -11.99 -6.68
N THR A 99 -4.45 -10.76 -6.18
CA THR A 99 -5.02 -10.31 -4.89
C THR A 99 -6.54 -10.36 -4.92
N ALA A 100 -7.17 -9.81 -5.97
CA ALA A 100 -8.62 -9.85 -6.14
C ALA A 100 -9.18 -11.28 -6.12
N VAL A 101 -8.53 -12.22 -6.80
CA VAL A 101 -8.96 -13.64 -6.82
C VAL A 101 -8.91 -14.24 -5.42
N LEU A 102 -7.91 -13.91 -4.61
CA LEU A 102 -7.79 -14.45 -3.25
C LEU A 102 -8.81 -13.82 -2.30
N VAL A 103 -9.07 -12.52 -2.40
CA VAL A 103 -10.16 -11.85 -1.66
C VAL A 103 -11.53 -12.44 -2.05
N LYS A 104 -11.78 -12.66 -3.35
CA LYS A 104 -13.01 -13.32 -3.83
C LYS A 104 -13.17 -14.76 -3.33
N ARG A 105 -12.06 -15.50 -3.21
CA ARG A 105 -12.10 -16.83 -2.60
C ARG A 105 -12.47 -16.76 -1.13
N LEU A 106 -11.94 -15.79 -0.38
CA LEU A 106 -12.31 -15.56 1.01
C LEU A 106 -13.80 -15.27 1.13
N ALA A 107 -14.34 -14.35 0.34
CA ALA A 107 -15.78 -14.06 0.28
C ALA A 107 -16.62 -15.31 0.00
N LYS A 108 -16.18 -16.13 -0.95
CA LYS A 108 -16.86 -17.39 -1.30
C LYS A 108 -16.86 -18.40 -0.15
N THR A 109 -15.77 -18.51 0.64
CA THR A 109 -15.73 -19.41 1.80
C THR A 109 -16.72 -19.02 2.91
N GLN A 110 -17.05 -17.73 2.97
CA GLN A 110 -18.00 -17.17 3.92
C GLN A 110 -19.43 -17.07 3.35
N ALA A 111 -19.64 -17.51 2.10
CA ALA A 111 -20.92 -17.43 1.38
C ALA A 111 -21.48 -16.00 1.29
N LEU A 112 -20.58 -15.00 1.14
CA LEU A 112 -20.91 -13.58 1.07
C LEU A 112 -20.52 -12.97 -0.30
N PRO A 113 -21.17 -11.87 -0.70
CA PRO A 113 -20.76 -11.12 -1.90
C PRO A 113 -19.36 -10.53 -1.77
N GLU A 114 -18.60 -10.48 -2.85
CA GLU A 114 -17.23 -9.93 -2.90
C GLU A 114 -17.15 -8.47 -2.41
N ARG A 115 -18.19 -7.67 -2.65
CA ARG A 115 -18.30 -6.27 -2.23
C ARG A 115 -18.22 -6.08 -0.71
N GLU A 116 -18.58 -7.11 0.07
CA GLU A 116 -18.49 -7.06 1.53
C GLU A 116 -17.04 -7.08 2.05
N PHE A 117 -16.10 -7.42 1.16
CA PHE A 117 -14.65 -7.40 1.41
C PHE A 117 -13.94 -6.30 0.62
N ALA A 118 -14.68 -5.27 0.19
CA ALA A 118 -14.12 -4.19 -0.60
C ALA A 118 -13.03 -3.44 0.19
N ALA A 119 -11.85 -3.29 -0.45
CA ALA A 119 -10.71 -2.63 0.14
C ALA A 119 -9.81 -2.03 -0.95
N THR A 120 -9.12 -0.93 -0.62
CA THR A 120 -8.15 -0.24 -1.49
C THR A 120 -6.82 -0.99 -1.53
N LEU A 121 -5.87 -0.49 -2.32
CA LEU A 121 -4.50 -1.01 -2.38
C LEU A 121 -3.50 0.12 -2.48
N LEU A 122 -2.60 0.20 -1.51
CA LEU A 122 -1.32 0.89 -1.59
C LEU A 122 -0.22 -0.15 -1.44
N PHE A 123 0.70 -0.17 -2.38
CA PHE A 123 1.82 -1.10 -2.36
C PHE A 123 3.09 -0.42 -2.82
N ALA A 124 4.17 -0.67 -2.11
CA ALA A 124 5.50 -0.26 -2.51
C ALA A 124 6.50 -1.39 -2.28
N ILE A 125 7.46 -1.49 -3.19
CA ILE A 125 8.67 -2.26 -3.01
C ILE A 125 9.85 -1.34 -3.26
N VAL A 126 10.75 -1.24 -2.29
CA VAL A 126 11.88 -0.31 -2.31
C VAL A 126 13.15 -1.09 -2.17
N GLY A 127 14.04 -0.95 -3.15
CA GLY A 127 15.42 -1.39 -3.14
C GLY A 127 16.36 -0.20 -2.96
N ARG A 128 17.65 -0.44 -3.13
CA ARG A 128 18.68 0.58 -2.91
C ARG A 128 18.63 1.73 -3.91
N GLU A 129 18.44 1.43 -5.19
CA GLU A 129 18.55 2.39 -6.30
C GLU A 129 17.29 2.42 -7.18
N SER A 130 16.27 1.68 -6.78
CA SER A 130 15.01 1.62 -7.53
C SER A 130 13.85 1.28 -6.63
N ALA A 131 12.65 1.68 -7.03
CA ALA A 131 11.42 1.35 -6.33
C ALA A 131 10.26 1.18 -7.31
N ALA A 132 9.25 0.43 -6.89
CA ALA A 132 8.01 0.27 -7.64
C ALA A 132 6.80 0.48 -6.73
N PHE A 133 5.77 1.11 -7.28
CA PHE A 133 4.60 1.54 -6.55
C PHE A 133 3.32 1.16 -7.28
N LEU A 134 2.32 0.71 -6.53
CA LEU A 134 0.96 0.48 -7.00
C LEU A 134 -0.02 1.23 -6.11
N GLN A 135 -0.98 1.87 -6.72
CA GLN A 135 -2.07 2.52 -6.00
C GLN A 135 -3.42 2.25 -6.69
N LEU A 136 -4.38 1.83 -5.91
CA LEU A 136 -5.79 1.75 -6.29
C LEU A 136 -6.61 2.25 -5.10
N GLY A 137 -7.34 3.33 -5.32
CA GLY A 137 -8.11 3.98 -4.27
C GLY A 137 -7.56 5.36 -3.89
N ASP A 138 -8.08 5.90 -2.82
CA ASP A 138 -7.92 7.28 -2.37
C ASP A 138 -6.81 7.47 -1.31
N GLY A 139 -6.08 6.45 -0.90
CA GLY A 139 -4.89 6.60 -0.08
C GLY A 139 -3.73 7.30 -0.81
N ALA A 140 -2.58 7.41 -0.19
CA ALA A 140 -1.41 8.05 -0.79
C ALA A 140 -0.09 7.33 -0.45
N ILE A 141 0.85 7.41 -1.40
CA ILE A 141 2.24 7.03 -1.26
C ILE A 141 3.08 8.30 -1.42
N VAL A 142 3.84 8.66 -0.41
CA VAL A 142 4.76 9.79 -0.42
C VAL A 142 6.18 9.27 -0.27
N ILE A 143 7.07 9.72 -1.13
CA ILE A 143 8.51 9.41 -1.06
C ILE A 143 9.33 10.66 -0.86
N ASN A 144 10.51 10.50 -0.27
CA ASN A 144 11.57 11.48 -0.25
C ASN A 144 12.75 10.97 -1.08
N SER A 145 13.21 11.79 -2.00
CA SER A 145 14.36 11.55 -2.86
C SER A 145 15.19 12.85 -2.96
N GLU A 146 16.11 12.97 -3.90
CA GLU A 146 16.91 14.17 -4.10
C GLU A 146 16.07 15.44 -4.28
N ASP A 147 14.87 15.31 -4.89
CA ASP A 147 13.94 16.41 -5.14
C ASP A 147 13.03 16.74 -3.92
N GLY A 148 13.21 16.06 -2.79
CA GLY A 148 12.41 16.21 -1.58
C GLY A 148 11.13 15.38 -1.58
N TYR A 149 10.22 15.69 -0.64
CA TYR A 149 8.97 14.94 -0.48
C TYR A 149 7.99 15.19 -1.63
N ARG A 150 7.52 14.09 -2.24
CA ARG A 150 6.48 14.14 -3.28
C ARG A 150 5.53 12.96 -3.19
N PRO A 151 4.24 13.14 -3.51
CA PRO A 151 3.35 12.00 -3.72
C PRO A 151 3.75 11.28 -5.02
N VAL A 152 3.77 9.95 -4.99
CA VAL A 152 4.02 9.13 -6.20
C VAL A 152 2.85 9.26 -7.16
N PHE A 153 1.64 9.18 -6.61
CA PHE A 153 0.38 9.44 -7.29
C PHE A 153 -0.45 10.39 -6.44
N TRP A 154 -1.33 11.14 -7.07
CA TRP A 154 -2.36 11.86 -6.35
C TRP A 154 -3.50 10.90 -5.98
N PRO A 155 -4.09 11.00 -4.77
CA PRO A 155 -5.22 10.18 -4.37
C PRO A 155 -6.33 10.18 -5.42
N GLN A 156 -6.87 8.99 -5.72
CA GLN A 156 -7.94 8.85 -6.69
C GLN A 156 -9.27 9.34 -6.09
N SER A 157 -10.02 10.09 -6.89
CA SER A 157 -11.44 10.31 -6.68
C SER A 157 -12.18 9.64 -7.84
N GLY A 158 -13.21 8.83 -7.56
CA GLY A 158 -14.05 8.24 -8.59
C GLY A 158 -14.85 9.29 -9.38
N GLU A 159 -15.74 8.84 -10.27
CA GLU A 159 -16.58 9.73 -11.11
C GLU A 159 -17.48 10.68 -10.29
N TYR A 160 -17.76 10.32 -9.05
CA TYR A 160 -18.50 11.15 -8.09
C TYR A 160 -17.65 11.44 -6.88
N ALA A 161 -17.76 12.64 -6.32
CA ALA A 161 -17.18 12.99 -5.04
C ALA A 161 -17.60 11.93 -3.99
N ASN A 162 -16.66 11.29 -3.32
CA ASN A 162 -16.81 10.17 -2.35
C ASN A 162 -16.90 8.75 -2.95
N MET A 163 -16.60 8.54 -4.23
CA MET A 163 -16.34 7.19 -4.76
C MET A 163 -14.86 6.92 -4.84
N THR A 164 -14.44 5.76 -4.37
CA THR A 164 -13.08 5.24 -4.57
C THR A 164 -13.11 3.91 -5.31
N TYR A 165 -11.96 3.38 -5.68
CA TYR A 165 -11.82 2.09 -6.36
C TYR A 165 -11.28 1.03 -5.41
N PHE A 166 -11.86 -0.17 -5.48
CA PHE A 166 -11.51 -1.30 -4.64
C PHE A 166 -10.95 -2.46 -5.45
N VAL A 167 -10.14 -3.31 -4.81
CA VAL A 167 -9.54 -4.50 -5.43
C VAL A 167 -10.57 -5.48 -5.98
N THR A 168 -11.80 -5.47 -5.45
CA THR A 168 -12.91 -6.33 -5.88
C THR A 168 -13.70 -5.78 -7.06
N ASP A 169 -13.46 -4.54 -7.47
CA ASP A 169 -14.18 -3.88 -8.55
C ASP A 169 -13.85 -4.47 -9.92
N LYS A 170 -14.83 -4.42 -10.82
CA LYS A 170 -14.62 -4.85 -12.22
C LYS A 170 -13.62 -3.96 -12.95
N ALA A 171 -13.64 -2.67 -12.67
CA ALA A 171 -12.77 -1.66 -13.27
C ALA A 171 -11.43 -1.46 -12.50
N ALA A 172 -11.10 -2.34 -11.53
CA ALA A 172 -9.91 -2.20 -10.71
C ALA A 172 -8.61 -2.15 -11.55
N VAL A 173 -8.53 -2.98 -12.59
CA VAL A 173 -7.32 -3.09 -13.42
C VAL A 173 -7.11 -1.85 -14.29
N GLU A 174 -8.18 -1.26 -14.82
CA GLU A 174 -8.16 -0.04 -15.62
C GLU A 174 -7.77 1.18 -14.78
N ASN A 175 -8.08 1.16 -13.48
CA ASN A 175 -7.81 2.25 -12.55
C ASN A 175 -6.54 2.04 -11.73
N LEU A 176 -5.83 0.92 -11.90
CA LEU A 176 -4.57 0.69 -11.22
C LEU A 176 -3.50 1.69 -11.69
N GLN A 177 -2.98 2.48 -10.76
CA GLN A 177 -1.81 3.32 -10.98
C GLN A 177 -0.55 2.52 -10.69
N PHE A 178 0.46 2.66 -11.55
CA PHE A 178 1.77 2.01 -11.43
C PHE A 178 2.88 2.98 -11.78
N SER A 179 3.95 2.95 -10.99
CA SER A 179 5.19 3.68 -11.27
C SER A 179 6.39 2.81 -10.90
N TYR A 180 7.43 2.89 -11.71
CA TYR A 180 8.75 2.34 -11.42
C TYR A 180 9.77 3.48 -11.55
N VAL A 181 10.63 3.63 -10.56
CA VAL A 181 11.66 4.68 -10.52
C VAL A 181 13.04 4.06 -10.34
N THR A 182 14.04 4.68 -10.97
CA THR A 182 15.47 4.31 -10.87
C THR A 182 16.21 5.38 -10.10
N GLU A 183 15.70 5.72 -8.93
CA GLU A 183 16.28 6.68 -7.99
C GLU A 183 16.32 6.09 -6.59
N ALA A 184 17.24 6.53 -5.76
CA ALA A 184 17.27 6.17 -4.35
C ALA A 184 16.11 6.85 -3.61
N VAL A 185 15.22 6.04 -3.06
CA VAL A 185 14.17 6.50 -2.15
C VAL A 185 14.73 6.45 -0.74
N THR A 186 14.90 7.59 -0.09
CA THR A 186 15.48 7.67 1.26
C THR A 186 14.45 7.49 2.36
N GLU A 187 13.23 7.92 2.11
CA GLU A 187 12.10 7.81 3.04
C GLU A 187 10.83 7.53 2.26
N ILE A 188 9.94 6.73 2.84
CA ILE A 188 8.66 6.38 2.23
C ILE A 188 7.56 6.29 3.28
N ALA A 189 6.40 6.86 2.98
CA ALA A 189 5.18 6.72 3.77
C ALA A 189 4.00 6.29 2.90
N LEU A 190 3.29 5.25 3.35
CA LEU A 190 1.99 4.84 2.82
C LEU A 190 0.93 5.11 3.89
N PHE A 191 -0.17 5.74 3.50
CA PHE A 191 -1.26 6.03 4.43
C PHE A 191 -2.61 6.08 3.73
N THR A 192 -3.64 5.67 4.45
CA THR A 192 -5.05 5.75 4.05
C THR A 192 -5.56 7.19 4.17
N ASP A 193 -6.80 7.45 3.80
CA ASP A 193 -7.36 8.80 3.73
C ASP A 193 -7.41 9.55 5.06
N GLY A 194 -7.45 8.82 6.19
CA GLY A 194 -7.62 9.39 7.53
C GLY A 194 -6.61 10.47 7.94
N ILE A 195 -5.43 10.52 7.31
CA ILE A 195 -4.40 11.54 7.61
C ILE A 195 -4.03 12.43 6.43
N GLN A 196 -4.70 12.28 5.29
CA GLN A 196 -4.38 13.04 4.07
C GLN A 196 -4.44 14.56 4.28
N GLY A 197 -5.43 15.05 5.02
CA GLY A 197 -5.58 16.47 5.29
C GLY A 197 -4.40 17.10 6.04
N LEU A 198 -3.59 16.28 6.74
CA LEU A 198 -2.36 16.70 7.42
C LEU A 198 -1.11 16.51 6.53
N ALA A 199 -1.11 15.45 5.74
CA ALA A 199 0.04 14.98 4.97
C ALA A 199 0.15 15.61 3.57
N LEU A 200 -0.98 16.06 2.98
CA LEU A 200 -1.05 16.55 1.61
C LEU A 200 -1.61 17.98 1.53
N LYS A 201 -1.06 18.77 0.61
CA LYS A 201 -1.56 20.10 0.25
C LYS A 201 -2.39 19.97 -1.04
N TYR A 202 -3.70 20.03 -0.92
CA TYR A 202 -4.63 19.79 -2.02
C TYR A 202 -4.56 20.88 -3.11
N GLU A 203 -4.36 22.15 -2.73
CA GLU A 203 -4.26 23.27 -3.68
C GLU A 203 -3.11 23.14 -4.66
N THR A 204 -1.95 22.64 -4.17
CA THR A 204 -0.73 22.52 -4.97
C THR A 204 -0.45 21.07 -5.40
N LYS A 205 -1.24 20.11 -4.93
CA LYS A 205 -1.03 18.67 -5.14
C LYS A 205 0.38 18.21 -4.72
N THR A 206 0.86 18.69 -3.57
CA THR A 206 2.19 18.38 -3.05
C THR A 206 2.12 17.74 -1.67
N ALA A 207 3.20 17.07 -1.27
CA ALA A 207 3.36 16.56 0.09
C ALA A 207 3.64 17.72 1.06
N HIS A 208 3.09 17.64 2.27
CA HIS A 208 3.39 18.59 3.36
C HIS A 208 4.65 18.15 4.12
N ALA A 209 5.82 18.48 3.64
CA ALA A 209 7.11 18.07 4.20
C ALA A 209 7.22 18.23 5.75
N PRO A 210 6.72 19.32 6.39
CA PRO A 210 6.75 19.45 7.84
C PRO A 210 5.98 18.36 8.60
N PHE A 211 5.00 17.68 7.95
CA PHE A 211 4.31 16.55 8.54
C PHE A 211 5.23 15.32 8.62
N PHE A 212 6.00 15.04 7.57
CA PHE A 212 6.79 13.81 7.49
C PHE A 212 8.10 13.86 8.27
N ARG A 213 8.80 14.99 8.28
CA ARG A 213 10.14 15.15 8.91
C ARG A 213 10.22 14.61 10.33
N PRO A 214 9.31 14.96 11.27
CA PRO A 214 9.41 14.46 12.65
C PRO A 214 9.31 12.95 12.78
N PHE A 215 8.53 12.29 11.89
CA PHE A 215 8.42 10.83 11.92
C PHE A 215 9.71 10.16 11.49
N PHE A 216 10.34 10.64 10.42
CA PHE A 216 11.55 10.03 9.88
C PHE A 216 12.80 10.37 10.71
N GLU A 217 12.87 11.54 11.35
CA GLU A 217 13.95 11.90 12.28
C GLU A 217 13.98 10.99 13.53
N HIS A 218 12.87 10.35 13.87
CA HIS A 218 12.74 9.49 15.06
C HIS A 218 12.72 7.98 14.72
N LEU A 219 12.75 7.61 13.46
CA LEU A 219 12.95 6.24 13.00
C LEU A 219 14.43 5.87 13.05
#